data_1b78ad633e9727dbc33241d893832bcd
#
_entry.id   1b78ad633e9727dbc33241d893832bcd
#
_cell.length_a   1.000
_cell.length_b   1.000
_cell.length_c   1.000
_cell.angle_alpha   90.00
_cell.angle_beta   90.00
_cell.angle_gamma   90.00
#
_symmetry.space_group_name_H-M   'P 1'
#
loop_
_entity.id
_entity.type
_entity.pdbx_description
1 polymer ?
#
loop_
_entity_poly.entity_id
_entity_poly.type
_entity_poly.pdbx_seq_one_letter_code
_entity_poly.pdbx_strand_id
1 'polypeptide(L)'
;MTRLTLNQRAVELDERQVPPDMPLLWALRDELGLTGTKYGCGVAACGACTVQLDGQPVRSCVLPVSAAAGRQVRTIEGLGTPDKPHLLQRAWIEHQVPQCGYCQSGMLLAAEALLRHNRRPSDADIDAAITNLCRCGTYPHVRAAIRQAAKGMKP
;
A
#
# COMPACT_ATOMS: atom_id res chain seq x y z
N MET A 1 24.08 8.07 -4.19
CA MET A 1 22.73 8.63 -4.54
C MET A 1 21.86 7.50 -5.07
N THR A 2 20.83 7.12 -4.32
CA THR A 2 19.84 6.14 -4.80
C THR A 2 18.69 6.86 -5.50
N ARG A 3 18.42 6.49 -6.76
CA ARG A 3 17.34 7.06 -7.58
C ARG A 3 16.18 6.10 -7.67
N LEU A 4 14.96 6.60 -7.54
CA LEU A 4 13.74 5.81 -7.72
C LEU A 4 12.59 6.71 -8.24
N THR A 5 11.51 6.12 -8.70
CA THR A 5 10.27 6.84 -9.01
C THR A 5 9.28 6.63 -7.88
N LEU A 6 8.89 7.70 -7.18
CA LEU A 6 7.96 7.65 -6.06
C LEU A 6 6.67 8.40 -6.41
N ASN A 7 5.54 7.70 -6.42
CA ASN A 7 4.25 8.28 -6.77
C ASN A 7 4.31 9.08 -8.08
N GLN A 8 4.94 8.50 -9.11
CA GLN A 8 5.13 9.07 -10.46
C GLN A 8 6.11 10.27 -10.51
N ARG A 9 6.88 10.54 -9.46
CA ARG A 9 7.90 11.59 -9.43
C ARG A 9 9.28 10.97 -9.25
N ALA A 10 10.27 11.47 -9.97
CA ALA A 10 11.65 11.08 -9.76
C ALA A 10 12.14 11.62 -8.40
N VAL A 11 12.78 10.77 -7.61
CA VAL A 11 13.33 11.10 -6.30
C VAL A 11 14.78 10.61 -6.24
N GLU A 12 15.64 11.42 -5.70
CA GLU A 12 17.02 11.08 -5.39
C GLU A 12 17.23 11.11 -3.87
N LEU A 13 17.79 10.03 -3.32
CA LEU A 13 18.08 9.90 -1.91
C LEU A 13 19.61 9.99 -1.69
N ASP A 14 20.05 10.88 -0.81
CA ASP A 14 21.46 11.00 -0.43
C ASP A 14 21.84 9.81 0.47
N GLU A 15 22.73 8.95 0.02
CA GLU A 15 23.15 7.76 0.77
C GLU A 15 23.86 8.04 2.10
N ARG A 16 24.26 9.29 2.32
CA ARG A 16 24.79 9.72 3.62
C ARG A 16 23.68 9.87 4.67
N GLN A 17 22.45 10.22 4.23
CA GLN A 17 21.25 10.36 5.08
C GLN A 17 20.40 9.09 5.05
N VAL A 18 20.32 8.47 3.88
CA VAL A 18 19.53 7.26 3.62
C VAL A 18 20.47 6.15 3.12
N PRO A 19 21.14 5.43 4.02
CA PRO A 19 21.99 4.31 3.62
C PRO A 19 21.25 3.29 2.76
N PRO A 20 21.90 2.65 1.78
CA PRO A 20 21.25 1.70 0.85
C PRO A 20 20.57 0.50 1.52
N ASP A 21 21.02 0.11 2.70
CA ASP A 21 20.48 -0.97 3.53
C ASP A 21 19.34 -0.54 4.47
N MET A 22 19.09 0.78 4.59
CA MET A 22 17.96 1.30 5.37
C MET A 22 16.65 0.69 4.85
N PRO A 23 15.73 0.21 5.74
CA PRO A 23 14.41 -0.20 5.33
C PRO A 23 13.65 0.94 4.62
N LEU A 24 13.06 0.65 3.48
CA LEU A 24 12.32 1.64 2.67
C LEU A 24 11.26 2.39 3.47
N LEU A 25 10.65 1.73 4.47
CA LEU A 25 9.66 2.32 5.37
C LEU A 25 10.18 3.61 6.02
N TRP A 26 11.41 3.61 6.52
CA TRP A 26 12.00 4.76 7.22
C TRP A 26 12.35 5.87 6.24
N ALA A 27 12.90 5.53 5.08
CA ALA A 27 13.13 6.52 4.02
C ALA A 27 11.82 7.23 3.60
N LEU A 28 10.71 6.48 3.46
CA LEU A 28 9.41 7.05 3.14
C LEU A 28 8.88 7.97 4.23
N ARG A 29 8.94 7.54 5.50
CA ARG A 29 8.33 8.25 6.62
C ARG A 29 9.17 9.41 7.13
N ASP A 30 10.45 9.15 7.37
CA ASP A 30 11.32 10.06 8.14
C ASP A 30 12.02 11.06 7.23
N GLU A 31 12.46 10.63 6.03
CA GLU A 31 13.15 11.51 5.09
C GLU A 31 12.20 12.19 4.10
N LEU A 32 11.20 11.45 3.61
CA LEU A 32 10.28 11.96 2.59
C LEU A 32 8.93 12.44 3.14
N GLY A 33 8.69 12.31 4.46
CA GLY A 33 7.50 12.78 5.14
C GLY A 33 6.20 12.05 4.73
N LEU A 34 6.30 10.89 4.05
CA LEU A 34 5.14 10.11 3.61
C LEU A 34 4.65 9.19 4.74
N THR A 35 3.95 9.76 5.70
CA THR A 35 3.54 9.07 6.94
C THR A 35 2.31 8.16 6.79
N GLY A 36 1.69 8.11 5.62
CA GLY A 36 0.57 7.22 5.31
C GLY A 36 0.94 5.74 5.40
N THR A 37 2.17 5.37 5.02
CA THR A 37 2.73 4.03 5.24
C THR A 37 3.06 3.85 6.73
N LYS A 38 2.57 2.76 7.35
CA LYS A 38 2.63 2.59 8.81
C LYS A 38 3.64 1.52 9.24
N TYR A 39 4.28 1.74 10.39
CA TYR A 39 5.07 0.72 11.10
C TYR A 39 4.17 -0.10 12.01
N GLY A 40 4.37 -1.41 12.04
CA GLY A 40 3.70 -2.31 12.98
C GLY A 40 4.66 -3.34 13.56
N CYS A 41 4.90 -4.48 12.87
CA CYS A 41 5.71 -5.58 13.38
C CYS A 41 7.22 -5.46 13.11
N GLY A 42 7.62 -4.79 12.03
CA GLY A 42 9.03 -4.70 11.59
C GLY A 42 9.62 -6.00 10.99
N VAL A 43 8.79 -7.04 10.83
CA VAL A 43 9.21 -8.40 10.39
C VAL A 43 8.36 -8.93 9.23
N ALA A 44 7.80 -8.05 8.43
CA ALA A 44 6.96 -8.34 7.26
C ALA A 44 5.66 -9.12 7.54
N ALA A 45 5.26 -9.32 8.79
CA ALA A 45 4.10 -10.14 9.16
C ALA A 45 2.76 -9.38 9.06
N CYS A 46 2.67 -8.16 9.66
CA CYS A 46 1.39 -7.48 9.84
C CYS A 46 0.84 -6.77 8.60
N GLY A 47 1.68 -6.35 7.68
CA GLY A 47 1.28 -5.66 6.45
C GLY A 47 0.93 -4.18 6.58
N ALA A 48 1.03 -3.56 7.76
CA ALA A 48 0.79 -2.12 7.93
C ALA A 48 1.69 -1.26 7.03
N CYS A 49 2.90 -1.75 6.74
CA CYS A 49 3.91 -1.11 5.91
C CYS A 49 3.81 -1.41 4.40
N THR A 50 2.72 -2.03 3.94
CA THR A 50 2.59 -2.38 2.52
C THR A 50 2.65 -1.15 1.63
N VAL A 51 3.55 -1.20 0.66
CA VAL A 51 3.64 -0.30 -0.49
C VAL A 51 3.64 -1.15 -1.76
N GLN A 52 3.57 -0.52 -2.93
CA GLN A 52 3.76 -1.22 -4.19
C GLN A 52 5.14 -0.92 -4.76
N LEU A 53 5.82 -1.95 -5.24
CA LEU A 53 7.06 -1.87 -6.00
C LEU A 53 6.80 -2.45 -7.40
N ASP A 54 6.86 -1.61 -8.43
CA ASP A 54 6.45 -1.95 -9.80
C ASP A 54 5.05 -2.60 -9.86
N GLY A 55 4.11 -2.09 -9.07
CA GLY A 55 2.74 -2.57 -9.01
C GLY A 55 2.51 -3.82 -8.12
N GLN A 56 3.56 -4.40 -7.56
CA GLN A 56 3.46 -5.56 -6.65
C GLN A 56 3.48 -5.11 -5.19
N PRO A 57 2.61 -5.65 -4.33
CA PRO A 57 2.60 -5.32 -2.90
C PRO A 57 3.84 -5.90 -2.21
N VAL A 58 4.56 -5.07 -1.49
CA VAL A 58 5.76 -5.45 -0.72
C VAL A 58 5.71 -4.89 0.69
N ARG A 59 6.44 -5.51 1.61
CA ARG A 59 6.58 -5.07 3.00
C ARG A 59 7.78 -4.15 3.14
N SER A 60 7.56 -2.85 3.17
CA SER A 60 8.63 -1.84 3.20
C SER A 60 9.49 -1.85 4.47
N CYS A 61 9.01 -2.46 5.56
CA CYS A 61 9.76 -2.54 6.83
C CYS A 61 10.98 -3.48 6.77
N VAL A 62 11.06 -4.37 5.78
CA VAL A 62 12.19 -5.29 5.57
C VAL A 62 12.85 -5.13 4.20
N LEU A 63 12.27 -4.31 3.33
CA LEU A 63 12.81 -4.07 1.99
C LEU A 63 13.86 -2.95 2.09
N PRO A 64 15.13 -3.19 1.75
CA PRO A 64 16.14 -2.13 1.76
C PRO A 64 15.90 -1.12 0.62
N VAL A 65 16.28 0.14 0.84
CA VAL A 65 16.17 1.20 -0.17
C VAL A 65 16.87 0.83 -1.48
N SER A 66 18.01 0.15 -1.41
CA SER A 66 18.73 -0.35 -2.60
C SER A 66 17.88 -1.26 -3.50
N ALA A 67 16.95 -2.03 -2.93
CA ALA A 67 16.05 -2.88 -3.72
C ALA A 67 14.98 -2.08 -4.51
N ALA A 68 14.77 -0.81 -4.16
CA ALA A 68 13.87 0.11 -4.86
C ALA A 68 14.62 0.96 -5.91
N ALA A 69 15.95 0.87 -5.99
CA ALA A 69 16.75 1.64 -6.94
C ALA A 69 16.31 1.40 -8.40
N GLY A 70 16.06 2.47 -9.15
CA GLY A 70 15.59 2.43 -10.54
C GLY A 70 14.15 1.95 -10.72
N ARG A 71 13.41 1.66 -9.66
CA ARG A 71 12.06 1.07 -9.70
C ARG A 71 10.98 2.08 -9.31
N GLN A 72 9.73 1.70 -9.56
CA GLN A 72 8.56 2.51 -9.23
C GLN A 72 8.00 2.10 -7.86
N VAL A 73 8.02 3.02 -6.92
CA VAL A 73 7.39 2.88 -5.60
C VAL A 73 6.09 3.67 -5.58
N ARG A 74 5.01 3.05 -5.13
CA ARG A 74 3.73 3.72 -4.88
C ARG A 74 3.30 3.53 -3.45
N THR A 75 3.05 4.64 -2.77
CA THR A 75 2.50 4.69 -1.42
C THR A 75 1.02 5.05 -1.44
N ILE A 76 0.37 5.06 -0.28
CA ILE A 76 -1.05 5.41 -0.19
C ILE A 76 -1.32 6.84 -0.67
N GLU A 77 -0.37 7.75 -0.50
CA GLU A 77 -0.45 9.14 -0.98
C GLU A 77 -0.52 9.22 -2.52
N GLY A 78 -0.05 8.20 -3.21
CA GLY A 78 -0.12 8.09 -4.67
C GLY A 78 -1.35 7.33 -5.18
N LEU A 79 -2.24 6.84 -4.33
CA LEU A 79 -3.41 6.07 -4.76
C LEU A 79 -4.55 6.99 -5.24
N GLY A 80 -4.84 8.05 -4.51
CA GLY A 80 -5.87 9.03 -4.84
C GLY A 80 -5.79 10.22 -3.88
N THR A 81 -6.58 11.24 -4.16
CA THR A 81 -6.68 12.46 -3.34
C THR A 81 -8.09 12.61 -2.78
N PRO A 82 -8.32 13.46 -1.75
CA PRO A 82 -9.67 13.75 -1.26
C PRO A 82 -10.63 14.22 -2.35
N ASP A 83 -10.15 15.03 -3.30
CA ASP A 83 -10.95 15.57 -4.40
C ASP A 83 -11.15 14.54 -5.53
N LYS A 84 -10.23 13.59 -5.66
CA LYS A 84 -10.27 12.53 -6.68
C LYS A 84 -9.87 11.18 -6.07
N PRO A 85 -10.73 10.61 -5.22
CA PRO A 85 -10.43 9.34 -4.57
C PRO A 85 -10.45 8.19 -5.57
N HIS A 86 -9.58 7.21 -5.35
CA HIS A 86 -9.58 5.98 -6.11
C HIS A 86 -10.89 5.18 -5.87
N LEU A 87 -11.29 4.32 -6.81
CA LEU A 87 -12.50 3.47 -6.68
C LEU A 87 -12.53 2.69 -5.36
N LEU A 88 -11.39 2.12 -4.96
CA LEU A 88 -11.26 1.43 -3.68
C LEU A 88 -11.47 2.37 -2.49
N GLN A 89 -10.91 3.58 -2.51
CA GLN A 89 -11.09 4.54 -1.42
C GLN A 89 -12.57 4.94 -1.27
N ARG A 90 -13.30 5.13 -2.39
CA ARG A 90 -14.73 5.38 -2.36
C ARG A 90 -15.50 4.19 -1.76
N ALA A 91 -15.21 2.97 -2.21
CA ALA A 91 -15.83 1.78 -1.68
C ALA A 91 -15.52 1.59 -0.18
N TRP A 92 -14.30 1.92 0.27
CA TRP A 92 -13.92 1.92 1.69
C TRP A 92 -14.79 2.85 2.53
N ILE A 93 -15.06 4.05 2.01
CA ILE A 93 -15.93 5.04 2.69
C ILE A 93 -17.37 4.53 2.71
N GLU A 94 -17.90 4.08 1.58
CA GLU A 94 -19.29 3.62 1.46
C GLU A 94 -19.59 2.41 2.35
N HIS A 95 -18.63 1.48 2.48
CA HIS A 95 -18.74 0.31 3.35
C HIS A 95 -18.28 0.57 4.79
N GLN A 96 -17.87 1.81 5.13
CA GLN A 96 -17.39 2.19 6.47
C GLN A 96 -16.33 1.20 6.99
N VAL A 97 -15.36 0.86 6.14
CA VAL A 97 -14.35 -0.16 6.43
C VAL A 97 -13.47 0.18 7.63
N PRO A 98 -12.92 1.41 7.77
CA PRO A 98 -12.01 1.73 8.86
C PRO A 98 -12.71 1.78 10.21
N GLN A 99 -12.03 1.23 11.25
CA GLN A 99 -12.29 1.55 12.63
C GLN A 99 -11.15 2.42 13.18
N CYS A 100 -10.06 1.85 13.69
CA CYS A 100 -8.89 2.67 14.07
C CYS A 100 -8.14 3.25 12.86
N GLY A 101 -8.27 2.65 11.69
CA GLY A 101 -7.68 3.11 10.43
C GLY A 101 -6.22 2.74 10.22
N TYR A 102 -5.52 2.19 11.21
CA TYR A 102 -4.07 2.01 11.17
C TYR A 102 -3.58 1.07 10.07
N CYS A 103 -4.27 -0.04 9.82
CA CYS A 103 -3.93 -1.03 8.81
C CYS A 103 -4.42 -0.68 7.40
N GLN A 104 -5.23 0.37 7.24
CA GLN A 104 -6.01 0.58 6.01
C GLN A 104 -5.19 1.02 4.82
N SER A 105 -4.14 1.83 5.01
CA SER A 105 -3.25 2.22 3.91
C SER A 105 -2.60 1.00 3.24
N GLY A 106 -2.10 0.07 4.04
CA GLY A 106 -1.52 -1.17 3.53
C GLY A 106 -2.55 -2.09 2.86
N MET A 107 -3.77 -2.19 3.42
CA MET A 107 -4.84 -2.98 2.82
C MET A 107 -5.31 -2.43 1.48
N LEU A 108 -5.46 -1.10 1.36
CA LEU A 108 -5.87 -0.45 0.12
C LEU A 108 -4.86 -0.71 -1.01
N LEU A 109 -3.55 -0.65 -0.73
CA LEU A 109 -2.52 -0.93 -1.72
C LEU A 109 -2.46 -2.41 -2.11
N ALA A 110 -2.67 -3.33 -1.15
CA ALA A 110 -2.80 -4.75 -1.43
C ALA A 110 -4.04 -5.06 -2.28
N ALA A 111 -5.18 -4.45 -1.96
CA ALA A 111 -6.43 -4.60 -2.72
C ALA A 111 -6.32 -4.03 -4.13
N GLU A 112 -5.67 -2.88 -4.30
CA GLU A 112 -5.44 -2.29 -5.63
C GLU A 112 -4.57 -3.21 -6.50
N ALA A 113 -3.51 -3.76 -5.94
CA ALA A 113 -2.67 -4.72 -6.65
C ALA A 113 -3.46 -5.98 -7.06
N LEU A 114 -4.30 -6.51 -6.18
CA LEU A 114 -5.20 -7.62 -6.52
C LEU A 114 -6.09 -7.28 -7.69
N LEU A 115 -6.82 -6.15 -7.63
CA LEU A 115 -7.79 -5.78 -8.68
C LEU A 115 -7.14 -5.45 -10.02
N ARG A 116 -5.88 -5.05 -10.02
CA ARG A 116 -5.10 -4.83 -11.24
C ARG A 116 -4.85 -6.14 -12.00
N HIS A 117 -4.64 -7.24 -11.28
CA HIS A 117 -4.38 -8.56 -11.84
C HIS A 117 -5.64 -9.41 -12.01
N ASN A 118 -6.60 -9.27 -11.10
CA ASN A 118 -7.86 -10.00 -11.10
C ASN A 118 -9.03 -9.04 -10.84
N ARG A 119 -9.75 -8.68 -11.90
CA ARG A 119 -10.88 -7.74 -11.84
C ARG A 119 -12.17 -8.34 -11.27
N ARG A 120 -12.22 -9.66 -11.07
CA ARG A 120 -13.37 -10.39 -10.51
C ARG A 120 -12.89 -11.40 -9.46
N PRO A 121 -12.28 -10.93 -8.37
CA PRO A 121 -11.73 -11.82 -7.36
C PRO A 121 -12.86 -12.58 -6.64
N SER A 122 -12.64 -13.87 -6.43
CA SER A 122 -13.41 -14.66 -5.48
C SER A 122 -13.05 -14.30 -4.04
N ASP A 123 -13.81 -14.78 -3.07
CA ASP A 123 -13.47 -14.59 -1.65
C ASP A 123 -12.11 -15.21 -1.31
N ALA A 124 -11.81 -16.37 -1.89
CA ALA A 124 -10.53 -17.03 -1.71
C ALA A 124 -9.36 -16.20 -2.27
N ASP A 125 -9.56 -15.52 -3.43
CA ASP A 125 -8.56 -14.62 -4.00
C ASP A 125 -8.32 -13.40 -3.09
N ILE A 126 -9.41 -12.84 -2.54
CA ILE A 126 -9.32 -11.71 -1.61
C ILE A 126 -8.58 -12.13 -0.34
N ASP A 127 -8.93 -13.27 0.25
CA ASP A 127 -8.30 -13.77 1.47
C ASP A 127 -6.81 -14.09 1.26
N ALA A 128 -6.45 -14.61 0.11
CA ALA A 128 -5.05 -14.88 -0.25
C ALA A 128 -4.23 -13.58 -0.44
N ALA A 129 -4.85 -12.54 -1.01
CA ALA A 129 -4.19 -11.26 -1.29
C ALA A 129 -4.10 -10.33 -0.07
N ILE A 130 -5.16 -10.31 0.76
CA ILE A 130 -5.25 -9.44 1.95
C ILE A 130 -4.70 -10.18 3.17
N THR A 131 -3.39 -10.34 3.22
CA THR A 131 -2.68 -10.92 4.37
C THR A 131 -2.38 -9.90 5.48
N ASN A 132 -2.83 -8.66 5.29
CA ASN A 132 -2.69 -7.57 6.25
C ASN A 132 -3.52 -7.85 7.51
N LEU A 133 -2.93 -7.61 8.70
CA LEU A 133 -3.63 -7.82 9.96
C LEU A 133 -4.46 -6.59 10.35
N CYS A 134 -5.71 -6.82 10.72
CA CYS A 134 -6.59 -5.82 11.31
C CYS A 134 -7.02 -6.25 12.71
N ARG A 135 -6.56 -5.53 13.74
CA ARG A 135 -6.92 -5.85 15.13
C ARG A 135 -8.39 -5.54 15.42
N CYS A 136 -8.99 -4.62 14.69
CA CYS A 136 -10.42 -4.30 14.79
C CYS A 136 -11.32 -5.34 14.08
N GLY A 137 -10.75 -6.20 13.24
CA GLY A 137 -11.47 -7.29 12.59
C GLY A 137 -12.40 -6.86 11.45
N THR A 138 -12.06 -5.80 10.69
CA THR A 138 -12.95 -5.23 9.66
C THR A 138 -12.98 -6.05 8.36
N TYR A 139 -12.47 -7.25 8.31
CA TYR A 139 -12.36 -8.08 7.11
C TYR A 139 -13.65 -8.28 6.31
N PRO A 140 -14.86 -8.47 6.94
CA PRO A 140 -16.10 -8.56 6.16
C PRO A 140 -16.39 -7.30 5.35
N HIS A 141 -16.13 -6.12 5.93
CA HIS A 141 -16.27 -4.83 5.24
C HIS A 141 -15.23 -4.66 4.13
N VAL A 142 -13.98 -5.08 4.37
CA VAL A 142 -12.91 -5.09 3.36
C VAL A 142 -13.31 -5.91 2.14
N ARG A 143 -13.81 -7.14 2.34
CA ARG A 143 -14.30 -7.99 1.23
C ARG A 143 -15.43 -7.34 0.45
N ALA A 144 -16.42 -6.79 1.15
CA ALA A 144 -17.56 -6.12 0.52
C ALA A 144 -17.10 -4.92 -0.33
N ALA A 145 -16.20 -4.11 0.21
CA ALA A 145 -15.65 -2.94 -0.49
C ALA A 145 -14.82 -3.33 -1.72
N ILE A 146 -13.99 -4.38 -1.64
CA ILE A 146 -13.22 -4.88 -2.80
C ILE A 146 -14.17 -5.37 -3.91
N ARG A 147 -15.20 -6.13 -3.56
CA ARG A 147 -16.22 -6.61 -4.54
C ARG A 147 -16.96 -5.44 -5.21
N GLN A 148 -17.30 -4.41 -4.45
CA GLN A 148 -17.96 -3.23 -5.01
C GLN A 148 -17.02 -2.47 -5.95
N ALA A 149 -15.76 -2.23 -5.54
CA ALA A 149 -14.78 -1.58 -6.39
C ALA A 149 -14.55 -2.36 -7.70
N ALA A 150 -14.49 -3.69 -7.61
CA ALA A 150 -14.34 -4.57 -8.78
C ALA A 150 -15.47 -4.40 -9.80
N LYS A 151 -16.73 -4.22 -9.35
CA LYS A 151 -17.88 -3.96 -10.24
C LYS A 151 -17.77 -2.61 -10.96
N GLY A 152 -17.14 -1.62 -10.36
CA GLY A 152 -16.95 -0.30 -10.94
C GLY A 152 -15.77 -0.20 -11.92
N MET A 153 -14.95 -1.24 -12.03
CA MET A 153 -13.85 -1.28 -13.00
C MET A 153 -14.41 -1.58 -14.39
N LYS A 154 -14.16 -0.67 -15.33
CA LYS A 154 -14.52 -0.92 -16.74
C LYS A 154 -13.72 -2.10 -17.28
N PRO A 155 -14.28 -2.93 -18.19
CA PRO A 155 -13.58 -4.04 -18.81
C PRO A 155 -12.34 -3.63 -19.58
#